data_afc6e62585dbc243246345fee8f85e75
#
_entry.id   afc6e62585dbc243246345fee8f85e75
#
_cell.length_a   1.000
_cell.length_b   1.000
_cell.length_c   1.000
_cell.angle_alpha   90.00
_cell.angle_beta   90.00
_cell.angle_gamma   90.00
#
_symmetry.space_group_name_H-M   'P 1'
#
loop_
_entity.id
_entity.type
_entity.pdbx_description
1 polymer ?
#
loop_
_entity_poly.entity_id
_entity_poly.type
_entity_poly.pdbx_seq_one_letter_code
_entity_poly.pdbx_strand_id
1 'polypeptide(L)'
;TNMFWGVKADMWWSSGFKEHGDYFRAEPTGLPGHEIPANLDAYYPRPLFRSGMNQETQTRYLQDASYIRLKNLQIGYTLPTSWTRSIGISNCRLFVSGENVWTGTSLTKLFDPETITGGGNDGHWATKGGGNAYPLSKTWSFGINVTL
;
A
#
# COMPACT_ATOMS: atom_id res chain seq x y z
N THR A 1 -6.20 0.21 -18.06
CA THR A 1 -5.49 -0.77 -17.20
C THR A 1 -4.19 -0.14 -16.79
N ASN A 2 -4.00 0.11 -15.51
CA ASN A 2 -2.75 0.63 -14.97
C ASN A 2 -1.83 -0.55 -14.70
N MET A 3 -0.63 -0.52 -15.28
CA MET A 3 0.38 -1.56 -15.08
C MET A 3 1.54 -0.99 -14.30
N PHE A 4 2.05 -1.76 -13.36
CA PHE A 4 3.15 -1.37 -12.50
C PHE A 4 4.30 -2.39 -12.55
N TRP A 5 5.51 -1.89 -12.64
CA TRP A 5 6.72 -2.70 -12.60
C TRP A 5 7.15 -2.96 -11.15
N GLY A 6 6.93 -4.19 -10.67
CA GLY A 6 7.09 -4.56 -9.26
C GLY A 6 8.51 -4.86 -8.79
N VAL A 7 9.51 -4.88 -9.69
CA VAL A 7 10.91 -5.16 -9.31
C VAL A 7 11.70 -3.86 -9.25
N LYS A 8 11.83 -3.31 -8.06
CA LYS A 8 12.75 -2.22 -7.78
C LYS A 8 13.68 -2.61 -6.63
N ALA A 9 14.70 -3.38 -6.95
CA ALA A 9 15.80 -3.64 -6.04
C ALA A 9 17.08 -3.11 -6.67
N ASP A 10 17.32 -1.82 -6.54
CA ASP A 10 18.63 -1.26 -6.79
C ASP A 10 19.41 -1.25 -5.49
N MET A 11 20.36 -2.17 -5.36
CA MET A 11 21.18 -2.31 -4.17
C MET A 11 22.11 -1.13 -3.91
N TRP A 12 22.22 -0.20 -4.85
CA TRP A 12 23.06 0.98 -4.72
C TRP A 12 22.36 2.15 -4.03
N TRP A 13 21.05 2.28 -4.22
CA TRP A 13 20.30 3.48 -3.89
C TRP A 13 19.08 3.20 -3.02
N SER A 14 18.67 1.94 -2.91
CA SER A 14 17.45 1.58 -2.20
C SER A 14 17.69 0.42 -1.25
N SER A 15 17.09 0.49 -0.09
CA SER A 15 16.98 -0.66 0.81
C SER A 15 16.09 -1.73 0.18
N GLY A 16 16.41 -2.99 0.36
CA GLY A 16 15.53 -4.09 -0.02
C GLY A 16 14.26 -4.09 0.82
N PHE A 17 13.15 -4.47 0.24
CA PHE A 17 11.91 -4.74 0.96
C PHE A 17 11.98 -6.15 1.56
N LYS A 18 11.20 -6.39 2.62
CA LYS A 18 11.12 -7.71 3.26
C LYS A 18 10.74 -8.82 2.27
N GLU A 19 9.87 -8.50 1.32
CA GLU A 19 9.39 -9.39 0.28
C GLU A 19 10.49 -9.82 -0.71
N HIS A 20 11.53 -9.01 -0.88
CA HIS A 20 12.71 -9.40 -1.66
C HIS A 20 13.49 -10.54 -1.01
N GLY A 21 13.23 -10.88 0.25
CA GLY A 21 13.74 -12.09 0.89
C GLY A 21 13.24 -13.38 0.23
N ASP A 22 12.12 -13.33 -0.49
CA ASP A 22 11.61 -14.43 -1.30
C ASP A 22 12.25 -14.43 -2.69
N TYR A 23 13.57 -14.50 -2.76
CA TYR A 23 14.33 -14.57 -4.00
C TYR A 23 14.73 -15.99 -4.37
N PHE A 24 15.00 -16.21 -5.64
CA PHE A 24 15.44 -17.50 -6.18
C PHE A 24 16.79 -17.94 -5.59
N ARG A 25 16.83 -19.16 -5.05
CA ARG A 25 18.02 -19.85 -4.54
C ARG A 25 18.04 -21.28 -5.05
N ALA A 26 19.02 -21.60 -5.88
CA ALA A 26 19.18 -22.97 -6.38
C ALA A 26 19.65 -23.94 -5.27
N GLU A 27 20.43 -23.43 -4.31
CA GLU A 27 21.00 -24.18 -3.20
C GLU A 27 20.80 -23.42 -1.89
N PRO A 28 20.85 -24.09 -0.73
CA PRO A 28 20.87 -23.42 0.56
C PRO A 28 22.03 -22.42 0.62
N THR A 29 21.77 -21.26 1.22
CA THR A 29 22.76 -20.17 1.37
C THR A 29 22.78 -19.71 2.82
N GLY A 30 23.89 -19.19 3.27
CA GLY A 30 24.05 -18.67 4.64
C GLY A 30 25.27 -19.23 5.34
N LEU A 31 25.40 -18.87 6.60
CA LEU A 31 26.46 -19.39 7.47
C LEU A 31 26.05 -20.74 8.06
N PRO A 32 27.02 -21.62 8.38
CA PRO A 32 26.73 -22.87 9.06
C PRO A 32 25.89 -22.65 10.32
N GLY A 33 24.75 -23.36 10.41
CA GLY A 33 23.78 -23.21 11.51
C GLY A 33 22.76 -22.08 11.33
N HIS A 34 22.88 -21.27 10.27
CA HIS A 34 21.92 -20.22 9.89
C HIS A 34 21.63 -20.26 8.37
N GLU A 35 21.47 -21.47 7.87
CA GLU A 35 21.24 -21.68 6.45
C GLU A 35 19.82 -21.34 6.04
N ILE A 36 19.71 -20.62 4.94
CA ILE A 36 18.43 -20.34 4.29
C ILE A 36 18.21 -21.40 3.23
N PRO A 37 17.10 -22.15 3.24
CA PRO A 37 16.88 -23.25 2.30
C PRO A 37 16.81 -22.79 0.85
N ALA A 38 17.00 -23.71 -0.09
CA ALA A 38 16.75 -23.47 -1.50
C ALA A 38 15.32 -23.00 -1.73
N ASN A 39 15.12 -22.10 -2.70
CA ASN A 39 13.83 -21.57 -3.10
C ASN A 39 13.75 -21.51 -4.64
N LEU A 40 13.27 -22.60 -5.24
CA LEU A 40 13.19 -22.72 -6.70
C LEU A 40 11.95 -22.07 -7.30
N ASP A 41 10.92 -21.84 -6.49
CA ASP A 41 9.63 -21.26 -6.90
C ASP A 41 9.48 -19.80 -6.43
N ALA A 42 10.58 -19.12 -6.23
CA ALA A 42 10.59 -17.72 -5.80
C ALA A 42 9.97 -16.79 -6.85
N TYR A 43 9.23 -15.78 -6.37
CA TYR A 43 8.73 -14.73 -7.26
C TYR A 43 9.85 -13.82 -7.77
N TYR A 44 10.79 -13.43 -6.90
CA TYR A 44 11.88 -12.53 -7.24
C TYR A 44 13.11 -13.30 -7.79
N PRO A 45 13.88 -12.67 -8.68
CA PRO A 45 15.10 -13.25 -9.21
C PRO A 45 16.20 -13.28 -8.15
N ARG A 46 17.26 -14.04 -8.41
CA ARG A 46 18.47 -14.00 -7.58
C ARG A 46 19.08 -12.59 -7.60
N PRO A 47 19.37 -11.97 -6.46
CA PRO A 47 20.04 -10.69 -6.41
C PRO A 47 21.40 -10.73 -7.09
N LEU A 48 21.68 -9.80 -7.97
CA LEU A 48 22.96 -9.67 -8.69
C LEU A 48 23.59 -8.34 -8.31
N PHE A 49 24.83 -8.39 -7.86
CA PHE A 49 25.59 -7.19 -7.54
C PHE A 49 26.09 -6.50 -8.81
N ARG A 50 25.87 -5.21 -8.95
CA ARG A 50 26.28 -4.38 -10.10
C ARG A 50 25.83 -4.88 -11.48
N SER A 51 24.69 -5.55 -11.55
CA SER A 51 24.16 -6.03 -12.83
C SER A 51 22.77 -5.44 -13.08
N GLY A 52 22.56 -4.88 -14.26
CA GLY A 52 21.23 -4.42 -14.72
C GLY A 52 20.30 -5.54 -15.16
N MET A 53 20.75 -6.81 -15.19
CA MET A 53 19.94 -7.92 -15.73
C MET A 53 18.59 -8.09 -15.03
N ASN A 54 18.53 -7.88 -13.72
CA ASN A 54 17.28 -7.97 -12.97
C ASN A 54 16.35 -6.76 -13.20
N GLN A 55 16.85 -5.71 -13.84
CA GLN A 55 16.09 -4.49 -14.12
C GLN A 55 15.55 -4.46 -15.56
N GLU A 56 15.89 -5.45 -16.37
CA GLU A 56 15.35 -5.60 -17.72
C GLU A 56 13.83 -5.84 -17.67
N THR A 57 13.14 -5.24 -18.64
CA THR A 57 11.67 -5.30 -18.70
C THR A 57 11.19 -6.72 -18.95
N GLN A 58 10.40 -7.25 -18.03
CA GLN A 58 9.88 -8.63 -18.08
C GLN A 58 8.40 -8.65 -17.70
N THR A 59 7.62 -9.45 -18.42
CA THR A 59 6.20 -9.61 -18.12
C THR A 59 5.94 -10.27 -16.77
N ARG A 60 6.86 -11.09 -16.26
CA ARG A 60 6.75 -11.76 -14.96
C ARG A 60 6.49 -10.80 -13.80
N TYR A 61 7.10 -9.63 -13.83
CA TYR A 61 7.02 -8.64 -12.74
C TYR A 61 6.06 -7.50 -13.04
N LEU A 62 5.37 -7.57 -14.16
CA LEU A 62 4.35 -6.60 -14.53
C LEU A 62 3.08 -6.89 -13.74
N GLN A 63 2.67 -5.97 -12.89
CA GLN A 63 1.51 -6.12 -12.02
C GLN A 63 0.37 -5.23 -12.49
N ASP A 64 -0.86 -5.71 -12.33
CA ASP A 64 -2.04 -4.89 -12.56
C ASP A 64 -2.27 -3.97 -11.35
N ALA A 65 -2.15 -2.68 -11.60
CA ALA A 65 -2.34 -1.63 -10.61
C ALA A 65 -3.75 -1.04 -10.59
N SER A 66 -4.70 -1.70 -11.22
CA SER A 66 -6.10 -1.31 -11.15
C SER A 66 -6.61 -1.44 -9.72
N TYR A 67 -7.40 -0.47 -9.28
CA TYR A 67 -7.93 -0.47 -7.92
C TYR A 67 -9.31 0.18 -7.83
N ILE A 68 -10.02 -0.16 -6.77
CA ILE A 68 -11.22 0.53 -6.30
C ILE A 68 -11.02 0.89 -4.82
N ARG A 69 -11.37 2.12 -4.44
CA ARG A 69 -11.18 2.61 -3.08
C ARG A 69 -12.43 3.28 -2.54
N LEU A 70 -12.83 2.91 -1.33
CA LEU A 70 -13.82 3.63 -0.55
C LEU A 70 -13.10 4.75 0.20
N LYS A 71 -13.12 5.96 -0.40
CA LYS A 71 -12.37 7.12 0.10
C LYS A 71 -13.03 7.75 1.31
N ASN A 72 -14.37 7.90 1.28
CA ASN A 72 -15.10 8.53 2.35
C ASN A 72 -16.34 7.70 2.71
N LEU A 73 -16.50 7.42 3.98
CA LEU A 73 -17.69 6.81 4.56
C LEU A 73 -18.10 7.64 5.76
N GLN A 74 -19.35 8.10 5.80
CA GLN A 74 -19.88 8.78 6.96
C GLN A 74 -21.23 8.18 7.35
N ILE A 75 -21.36 7.81 8.61
CA ILE A 75 -22.60 7.31 9.21
C ILE A 75 -22.96 8.24 10.36
N GLY A 76 -24.16 8.77 10.36
CA GLY A 76 -24.65 9.64 11.43
C GLY A 76 -26.04 9.23 11.89
N TYR A 77 -26.25 9.33 13.20
CA TYR A 77 -27.54 9.09 13.82
C TYR A 77 -27.96 10.30 14.64
N THR A 78 -29.15 10.81 14.37
CA THR A 78 -29.75 11.91 15.14
C THR A 78 -30.64 11.31 16.22
N LEU A 79 -30.38 11.67 17.47
CA LEU A 79 -31.16 11.18 18.59
C LEU A 79 -32.60 11.75 18.55
N PRO A 80 -33.60 10.95 18.92
CA PRO A 80 -34.98 11.43 19.03
C PRO A 80 -35.08 12.58 19.98
N THR A 81 -35.81 13.63 19.59
CA THR A 81 -35.99 14.83 20.38
C THR A 81 -36.69 14.57 21.73
N SER A 82 -37.46 13.49 21.86
CA SER A 82 -38.08 13.08 23.12
C SER A 82 -37.03 12.72 24.20
N TRP A 83 -35.83 12.31 23.79
CA TRP A 83 -34.75 12.00 24.75
C TRP A 83 -33.92 13.23 25.12
N THR A 84 -33.74 14.12 24.17
CA THR A 84 -32.85 15.28 24.32
C THR A 84 -33.51 16.48 24.97
N ARG A 85 -34.83 16.68 24.79
CA ARG A 85 -35.58 17.78 25.37
C ARG A 85 -35.58 17.82 26.89
N SER A 86 -35.55 16.64 27.53
CA SER A 86 -35.52 16.56 28.99
C SER A 86 -34.28 17.17 29.64
N ILE A 87 -33.22 17.32 28.87
CA ILE A 87 -31.92 17.88 29.27
C ILE A 87 -31.61 19.21 28.56
N GLY A 88 -32.63 19.84 27.92
CA GLY A 88 -32.48 21.14 27.27
C GLY A 88 -31.76 21.13 25.92
N ILE A 89 -31.59 19.98 25.31
CA ILE A 89 -30.94 19.85 24.01
C ILE A 89 -31.98 19.75 22.90
N SER A 90 -31.95 20.71 21.96
CA SER A 90 -32.87 20.74 20.81
C SER A 90 -32.53 19.69 19.77
N ASN A 91 -31.26 19.42 19.52
CA ASN A 91 -30.79 18.42 18.56
C ASN A 91 -29.46 17.83 19.00
N CYS A 92 -29.32 16.51 18.88
CA CYS A 92 -28.05 15.81 19.12
C CYS A 92 -27.83 14.79 18.01
N ARG A 93 -26.73 14.94 17.28
CA ARG A 93 -26.33 14.02 16.22
C ARG A 93 -24.96 13.43 16.52
N LEU A 94 -24.90 12.12 16.57
CA LEU A 94 -23.66 11.34 16.63
C LEU A 94 -23.24 10.94 15.23
N PHE A 95 -21.96 11.02 14.91
CA PHE A 95 -21.46 10.55 13.63
C PHE A 95 -20.10 9.90 13.74
N VAL A 96 -19.87 8.99 12.81
CA VAL A 96 -18.58 8.33 12.57
C VAL A 96 -18.24 8.57 11.11
N SER A 97 -17.04 9.03 10.86
CA SER A 97 -16.51 9.13 9.49
C SER A 97 -15.20 8.37 9.35
N GLY A 98 -15.00 7.77 8.21
CA GLY A 98 -13.79 7.07 7.84
C GLY A 98 -13.27 7.56 6.50
N GLU A 99 -11.96 7.80 6.42
CA GLU A 99 -11.27 8.12 5.18
C GLU A 99 -10.37 6.96 4.76
N ASN A 100 -10.33 6.67 3.45
CA ASN A 100 -9.56 5.57 2.87
C ASN A 100 -9.85 4.21 3.52
N VAL A 101 -11.11 3.95 3.83
CA VAL A 101 -11.57 2.83 4.66
C VAL A 101 -11.19 1.47 4.06
N TRP A 102 -11.34 1.35 2.76
CA TRP A 102 -11.09 0.09 2.06
C TRP A 102 -10.52 0.32 0.66
N THR A 103 -9.60 -0.56 0.27
CA THR A 103 -9.02 -0.59 -1.08
C THR A 103 -9.00 -2.03 -1.58
N GLY A 104 -9.61 -2.27 -2.73
CA GLY A 104 -9.53 -3.53 -3.49
C GLY A 104 -8.57 -3.35 -4.65
N THR A 105 -7.54 -4.18 -4.72
CA THR A 105 -6.53 -4.19 -5.78
C THR A 105 -5.86 -5.55 -5.84
N SER A 106 -5.36 -5.93 -7.01
CA SER A 106 -4.50 -7.10 -7.21
C SER A 106 -3.00 -6.78 -7.08
N LEU A 107 -2.67 -5.49 -6.91
CA LEU A 107 -1.29 -5.07 -6.68
C LEU A 107 -0.72 -5.65 -5.38
N THR A 108 0.58 -5.92 -5.36
CA THR A 108 1.27 -6.33 -4.13
C THR A 108 1.03 -5.33 -2.99
N LYS A 109 0.96 -5.85 -1.77
CA LYS A 109 0.72 -5.03 -0.55
C LYS A 109 1.83 -4.04 -0.22
N LEU A 110 2.96 -4.11 -0.92
CA LEU A 110 4.08 -3.19 -0.77
C LEU A 110 3.76 -1.78 -1.21
N PHE A 111 2.89 -1.63 -2.19
CA PHE A 111 2.63 -0.37 -2.86
C PHE A 111 1.17 0.04 -2.74
N ASP A 112 0.94 1.31 -2.55
CA ASP A 112 -0.41 1.88 -2.67
C ASP A 112 -0.69 2.18 -4.15
N PRO A 113 -1.77 1.64 -4.75
CA PRO A 113 -2.04 1.81 -6.18
C PRO A 113 -2.28 3.27 -6.59
N GLU A 114 -2.59 4.15 -5.66
CA GLU A 114 -2.77 5.58 -5.93
C GLU A 114 -1.42 6.32 -6.00
N THR A 115 -0.43 5.85 -5.26
CA THR A 115 0.89 6.48 -5.20
C THR A 115 1.84 6.05 -6.32
N ILE A 116 1.54 4.95 -7.02
CA ILE A 116 2.35 4.46 -8.16
C ILE A 116 1.95 5.09 -9.49
N THR A 117 0.84 5.82 -9.57
CA THR A 117 0.40 6.50 -10.80
C THR A 117 1.19 7.78 -11.03
N GLY A 118 1.84 7.89 -12.16
CA GLY A 118 2.52 9.12 -12.59
C GLY A 118 4.02 8.98 -12.78
N GLY A 119 4.49 7.88 -13.34
CA GLY A 119 5.87 7.75 -13.79
C GLY A 119 6.16 8.71 -14.94
N GLY A 120 6.74 9.88 -14.64
CA GLY A 120 7.38 10.72 -15.65
C GLY A 120 8.76 10.16 -15.96
N ASN A 121 9.15 10.22 -17.24
CA ASN A 121 10.46 9.82 -17.77
C ASN A 121 11.60 10.82 -17.39
N ASP A 122 11.44 11.56 -16.32
CA ASP A 122 12.33 12.68 -15.94
C ASP A 122 13.55 12.26 -15.11
N GLY A 123 13.88 10.95 -15.10
CA GLY A 123 15.09 10.45 -14.44
C GLY A 123 15.11 10.60 -12.90
N HIS A 124 14.16 11.31 -12.34
CA HIS A 124 14.00 11.47 -10.89
C HIS A 124 13.04 10.42 -10.34
N TRP A 125 13.54 9.25 -10.17
CA TRP A 125 12.85 8.07 -9.59
C TRP A 125 12.24 8.29 -8.18
N ALA A 126 12.55 9.42 -7.56
CA ALA A 126 12.08 9.75 -6.22
C ALA A 126 10.73 10.48 -6.16
N THR A 127 10.22 11.05 -7.25
CA THR A 127 9.16 12.06 -7.14
C THR A 127 7.83 11.74 -7.78
N LYS A 128 7.74 10.81 -8.74
CA LYS A 128 6.46 10.51 -9.39
C LYS A 128 6.34 9.03 -9.79
N GLY A 129 5.49 8.31 -9.09
CA GLY A 129 4.99 7.01 -9.52
C GLY A 129 5.94 5.83 -9.35
N GLY A 130 7.00 5.99 -8.58
CA GLY A 130 7.95 4.91 -8.32
C GLY A 130 7.59 3.97 -7.17
N GLY A 131 6.41 4.12 -6.56
CA GLY A 131 6.05 3.33 -5.38
C GLY A 131 6.75 3.77 -4.09
N ASN A 132 7.60 4.81 -4.14
CA ASN A 132 8.35 5.29 -2.98
C ASN A 132 7.56 6.34 -2.16
N ALA A 133 6.37 6.72 -2.61
CA ALA A 133 5.51 7.61 -1.85
C ALA A 133 4.90 6.89 -0.65
N TYR A 134 4.73 7.62 0.44
CA TYR A 134 4.11 7.08 1.64
C TYR A 134 2.65 6.65 1.33
N PRO A 135 2.24 5.44 1.72
CA PRO A 135 0.88 4.97 1.47
C PRO A 135 -0.14 5.82 2.23
N LEU A 136 -1.33 5.96 1.65
CA LEU A 136 -2.40 6.72 2.27
C LEU A 136 -2.87 6.04 3.55
N SER A 137 -2.93 6.82 4.63
CA SER A 137 -3.41 6.34 5.92
C SER A 137 -4.93 6.19 5.94
N LYS A 138 -5.42 5.24 6.74
CA LYS A 138 -6.83 5.12 7.08
C LYS A 138 -7.10 5.96 8.31
N THR A 139 -8.07 6.86 8.22
CA THR A 139 -8.43 7.75 9.33
C THR A 139 -9.87 7.48 9.75
N TRP A 140 -10.11 7.39 11.06
CA TRP A 140 -11.44 7.30 11.63
C TRP A 140 -11.67 8.50 12.56
N SER A 141 -12.81 9.15 12.39
CA SER A 141 -13.21 10.29 13.21
C SER A 141 -14.57 10.02 13.83
N PHE A 142 -14.72 10.40 15.07
CA PHE A 142 -15.97 10.32 15.83
C PHE A 142 -16.35 11.73 16.26
N GLY A 143 -17.61 12.08 16.09
CA GLY A 143 -18.05 13.41 16.46
C GLY A 143 -19.48 13.45 16.97
N ILE A 144 -19.76 14.52 17.73
CA ILE A 144 -21.08 14.82 18.28
C ILE A 144 -21.41 16.27 17.94
N ASN A 145 -22.54 16.49 17.30
CA ASN A 145 -23.10 17.82 17.10
C ASN A 145 -24.28 18.02 18.07
N VAL A 146 -24.19 19.03 18.88
CA VAL A 146 -25.24 19.39 19.84
C VAL A 146 -25.75 20.81 19.58
N THR A 147 -27.05 20.96 19.52
CA THR A 147 -27.74 22.27 19.45
C THR A 147 -28.59 22.41 20.68
N LEU A 148 -28.40 23.50 21.43
CA LEU A 148 -29.14 23.86 22.60
C LEU A 148 -30.44 24.61 22.26
#